data_1d93a297f5bdc78f1e5b6a3f279a527c
#
_entry.id   1d93a297f5bdc78f1e5b6a3f279a527c
#
_cell.length_a   1.000
_cell.length_b   1.000
_cell.length_c   1.000
_cell.angle_alpha   90.00
_cell.angle_beta   90.00
_cell.angle_gamma   90.00
#
_symmetry.space_group_name_H-M   'P 1'
#
loop_
_entity.id
_entity.type
_entity.pdbx_description
1 polymer ?
#
loop_
_entity_poly.entity_id
_entity_poly.type
_entity_poly.pdbx_seq_one_letter_code
_entity_poly.pdbx_strand_id
1 'polypeptide(L)'
;MDEYCMIEIAFDDLEEVKRTINALLEEKLVSSCQVIESESTWLWHQEVETAQEYLLFVKTKKNLSTKIYNLVRKYHSYETFEFAIIPITSTSKNYLSWINNEVRGKEY
;
A
#
# COMPACT_ATOMS: atom_id res chain seq x y z
N MET A 1 -7.37 9.22 -18.89
CA MET A 1 -7.12 7.86 -18.49
C MET A 1 -6.74 7.79 -17.04
N ASP A 2 -7.36 6.88 -16.34
CA ASP A 2 -7.04 6.71 -14.93
C ASP A 2 -5.65 6.20 -14.76
N GLU A 3 -5.03 6.64 -13.70
CA GLU A 3 -3.72 6.15 -13.35
C GLU A 3 -3.86 5.06 -12.30
N TYR A 4 -3.11 4.00 -12.50
CA TYR A 4 -3.03 2.87 -11.58
C TYR A 4 -1.69 2.91 -10.90
N CYS A 5 -1.64 2.42 -9.69
CA CYS A 5 -0.40 2.47 -8.94
C CYS A 5 -0.27 1.30 -7.98
N MET A 6 0.96 1.13 -7.54
CA MET A 6 1.30 0.26 -6.44
C MET A 6 1.73 1.16 -5.29
N ILE A 7 1.27 0.88 -4.08
CA ILE A 7 1.69 1.65 -2.93
C ILE A 7 2.48 0.73 -2.01
N GLU A 8 3.66 1.18 -1.64
CA GLU A 8 4.55 0.45 -0.74
C GLU A 8 4.50 1.08 0.64
N ILE A 9 4.21 0.28 1.67
CA ILE A 9 4.05 0.77 3.04
C ILE A 9 4.87 -0.14 3.95
N ALA A 10 5.71 0.44 4.79
CA ALA A 10 6.56 -0.34 5.70
C ALA A 10 5.97 -0.36 7.10
N PHE A 11 5.96 -1.54 7.70
CA PHE A 11 5.45 -1.76 9.07
C PHE A 11 6.50 -2.56 9.85
N ASP A 12 6.46 -2.46 11.17
CA ASP A 12 7.28 -3.32 12.02
C ASP A 12 6.46 -4.42 12.72
N ASP A 13 5.16 -4.42 12.56
CA ASP A 13 4.26 -5.33 13.28
C ASP A 13 3.33 -6.01 12.29
N LEU A 14 3.43 -7.33 12.20
CA LEU A 14 2.64 -8.10 11.26
C LEU A 14 1.13 -8.02 11.56
N GLU A 15 0.75 -7.90 12.83
CA GLU A 15 -0.65 -7.78 13.18
C GLU A 15 -1.25 -6.48 12.67
N GLU A 16 -0.48 -5.39 12.71
CA GLU A 16 -0.93 -4.13 12.12
C GLU A 16 -1.13 -4.27 10.62
N VAL A 17 -0.21 -4.98 9.95
CA VAL A 17 -0.33 -5.23 8.51
C VAL A 17 -1.62 -5.97 8.21
N LYS A 18 -1.92 -7.02 8.97
CA LYS A 18 -3.11 -7.84 8.73
C LYS A 18 -4.39 -7.04 8.93
N ARG A 19 -4.44 -6.22 9.98
CA ARG A 19 -5.61 -5.37 10.22
C ARG A 19 -5.78 -4.35 9.12
N THR A 20 -4.67 -3.78 8.64
CA THR A 20 -4.68 -2.81 7.56
C THR A 20 -5.19 -3.46 6.27
N ILE A 21 -4.68 -4.65 5.94
CA ILE A 21 -5.12 -5.38 4.74
C ILE A 21 -6.62 -5.64 4.78
N ASN A 22 -7.12 -6.13 5.92
CA ASN A 22 -8.54 -6.45 6.04
C ASN A 22 -9.39 -5.20 5.82
N ALA A 23 -8.99 -4.08 6.42
CA ALA A 23 -9.74 -2.83 6.28
C ALA A 23 -9.71 -2.31 4.84
N LEU A 24 -8.54 -2.38 4.19
CA LEU A 24 -8.40 -1.92 2.81
C LEU A 24 -9.27 -2.72 1.84
N LEU A 25 -9.29 -4.05 2.01
CA LEU A 25 -10.08 -4.91 1.13
C LEU A 25 -11.57 -4.76 1.42
N GLU A 26 -11.95 -4.64 2.68
CA GLU A 26 -13.36 -4.46 3.06
C GLU A 26 -13.92 -3.18 2.46
N GLU A 27 -13.12 -2.11 2.44
CA GLU A 27 -13.53 -0.83 1.89
C GLU A 27 -13.37 -0.77 0.37
N LYS A 28 -12.85 -1.83 -0.24
CA LYS A 28 -12.61 -1.92 -1.69
C LYS A 28 -11.71 -0.79 -2.18
N LEU A 29 -10.74 -0.45 -1.37
CA LEU A 29 -9.77 0.60 -1.73
C LEU A 29 -8.60 0.04 -2.54
N VAL A 30 -8.36 -1.25 -2.44
CA VAL A 30 -7.27 -1.92 -3.16
C VAL A 30 -7.78 -3.21 -3.79
N SER A 31 -7.12 -3.66 -4.86
CA SER A 31 -7.50 -4.91 -5.51
C SER A 31 -6.72 -6.08 -4.95
N SER A 32 -5.51 -5.87 -4.46
CA SER A 32 -4.69 -6.94 -3.93
C SER A 32 -3.64 -6.38 -2.98
N CYS A 33 -3.18 -7.26 -2.09
CA CYS A 33 -2.15 -6.94 -1.11
C CYS A 33 -1.12 -8.05 -1.11
N GLN A 34 0.15 -7.68 -1.01
CA GLN A 34 1.24 -8.63 -0.85
C GLN A 34 2.14 -8.15 0.27
N VAL A 35 2.64 -9.09 1.08
CA VAL A 35 3.51 -8.76 2.21
C VAL A 35 4.83 -9.47 2.02
N ILE A 36 5.91 -8.74 2.17
CA ILE A 36 7.27 -9.28 2.07
C ILE A 36 8.01 -8.92 3.35
N GLU A 37 8.71 -9.90 3.93
CA GLU A 37 9.60 -9.62 5.05
C GLU A 37 10.87 -9.00 4.52
N SER A 38 11.37 -8.00 5.23
CA SER A 38 12.52 -7.23 4.79
C SER A 38 13.42 -6.93 5.97
N GLU A 39 14.74 -6.95 5.73
CA GLU A 39 15.68 -6.35 6.65
C GLU A 39 15.94 -4.94 6.11
N SER A 40 15.49 -3.94 6.84
CA SER A 40 15.57 -2.55 6.40
C SER A 40 16.64 -1.81 7.20
N THR A 41 17.36 -0.93 6.52
CA THR A 41 18.39 -0.11 7.14
C THR A 41 18.18 1.32 6.67
N TRP A 42 18.11 2.26 7.62
CA TRP A 42 17.80 3.64 7.27
C TRP A 42 18.50 4.59 8.24
N LEU A 43 18.45 5.86 7.88
CA LEU A 43 18.97 6.93 8.72
C LEU A 43 17.85 7.51 9.57
N TRP A 44 18.13 7.66 10.86
CA TRP A 44 17.19 8.30 11.79
C TRP A 44 18.00 9.21 12.71
N HIS A 45 17.79 10.51 12.57
CA HIS A 45 18.53 11.51 13.36
C HIS A 45 20.03 11.28 13.29
N GLN A 46 20.55 11.04 12.08
CA GLN A 46 21.98 10.85 11.79
C GLN A 46 22.55 9.50 12.28
N GLU A 47 21.71 8.66 12.85
CA GLU A 47 22.10 7.31 13.26
C GLU A 47 21.64 6.31 12.23
N VAL A 48 22.38 5.21 12.10
CA VAL A 48 21.96 4.11 11.22
C VAL A 48 21.15 3.12 12.03
N GLU A 49 19.92 2.89 11.60
CA GLU A 49 19.03 1.93 12.24
C GLU A 49 18.82 0.76 11.32
N THR A 50 18.73 -0.44 11.89
CA THR A 50 18.42 -1.65 11.12
C THR A 50 17.36 -2.43 11.90
N ALA A 51 16.36 -2.89 11.20
CA ALA A 51 15.30 -3.69 11.82
C ALA A 51 14.63 -4.57 10.79
N GLN A 52 14.00 -5.63 11.26
CA GLN A 52 13.13 -6.42 10.40
C GLN A 52 11.83 -5.67 10.23
N GLU A 53 11.37 -5.57 9.00
CA GLU A 53 10.12 -4.90 8.68
C GLU A 53 9.29 -5.77 7.76
N TYR A 54 8.01 -5.38 7.62
CA TYR A 54 7.08 -6.01 6.69
C TYR A 54 6.68 -4.95 5.68
N LEU A 55 6.93 -5.25 4.41
CA LEU A 55 6.58 -4.33 3.33
C LEU A 55 5.25 -4.78 2.76
N LEU A 56 4.27 -3.90 2.84
CA LEU A 56 2.96 -4.14 2.25
C LEU A 56 2.90 -3.45 0.91
N PHE A 57 2.58 -4.21 -0.13
CA PHE A 57 2.39 -3.68 -1.48
C PHE A 57 0.93 -3.84 -1.83
N VAL A 58 0.29 -2.75 -2.22
CA VAL A 58 -1.11 -2.80 -2.65
C VAL A 58 -1.24 -2.27 -4.06
N LYS A 59 -2.18 -2.80 -4.82
CA LYS A 59 -2.47 -2.34 -6.17
C LYS A 59 -3.81 -1.63 -6.16
N THR A 60 -3.86 -0.46 -6.77
CA THR A 60 -5.06 0.38 -6.71
C THR A 60 -5.04 1.43 -7.81
N LYS A 61 -6.00 2.35 -7.74
CA LYS A 61 -6.03 3.56 -8.57
C LYS A 61 -5.42 4.70 -7.79
N LYS A 62 -4.66 5.53 -8.48
CA LYS A 62 -3.97 6.64 -7.86
C LYS A 62 -4.92 7.58 -7.13
N ASN A 63 -6.12 7.79 -7.66
CA ASN A 63 -7.07 8.71 -7.04
C ASN A 63 -7.63 8.23 -5.70
N LEU A 64 -7.31 7.00 -5.30
CA LEU A 64 -7.69 6.48 -3.98
C LEU A 64 -6.57 6.60 -2.96
N SER A 65 -5.41 7.09 -3.36
CA SER A 65 -4.22 7.08 -2.49
C SER A 65 -4.40 7.86 -1.21
N THR A 66 -5.10 9.00 -1.24
CA THR A 66 -5.34 9.80 -0.04
C THR A 66 -6.23 9.05 0.95
N LYS A 67 -7.29 8.38 0.44
CA LYS A 67 -8.16 7.59 1.30
C LYS A 67 -7.40 6.42 1.91
N ILE A 68 -6.53 5.81 1.12
CA ILE A 68 -5.70 4.71 1.60
C ILE A 68 -4.75 5.21 2.69
N TYR A 69 -4.09 6.34 2.46
CA TYR A 69 -3.19 6.91 3.47
C TYR A 69 -3.93 7.15 4.78
N ASN A 70 -5.11 7.75 4.70
CA ASN A 70 -5.89 8.09 5.91
C ASN A 70 -6.31 6.83 6.67
N LEU A 71 -6.64 5.77 5.95
CA LEU A 71 -7.00 4.51 6.60
C LEU A 71 -5.78 3.86 7.24
N VAL A 72 -4.66 3.80 6.51
CA VAL A 72 -3.42 3.20 7.03
C VAL A 72 -2.98 3.94 8.28
N ARG A 73 -3.10 5.26 8.29
CA ARG A 73 -2.71 6.11 9.41
C ARG A 73 -3.38 5.67 10.71
N LYS A 74 -4.60 5.16 10.63
CA LYS A 74 -5.35 4.73 11.82
C LYS A 74 -4.76 3.47 12.46
N TYR A 75 -4.13 2.62 11.67
CA TYR A 75 -3.64 1.33 12.14
C TYR A 75 -2.14 1.29 12.35
N HIS A 76 -1.41 2.25 11.78
CA HIS A 76 0.05 2.24 11.83
C HIS A 76 0.54 2.84 13.13
N SER A 77 1.48 2.17 13.80
CA SER A 77 2.03 2.65 15.06
C SER A 77 3.07 3.75 14.86
N TYR A 78 3.71 3.80 13.69
CA TYR A 78 4.69 4.85 13.42
C TYR A 78 4.00 6.17 13.14
N GLU A 79 4.57 7.26 13.65
CA GLU A 79 4.10 8.60 13.29
C GLU A 79 4.53 8.91 11.87
N THR A 80 5.78 8.60 11.55
CA THR A 80 6.33 8.76 10.20
C THR A 80 6.62 7.38 9.64
N PHE A 81 5.99 7.04 8.53
CA PHE A 81 6.18 5.72 7.93
C PHE A 81 6.32 5.85 6.42
N GLU A 82 6.97 4.85 5.84
CA GLU A 82 7.15 4.80 4.39
C GLU A 82 5.81 4.57 3.72
N PHE A 83 5.46 5.46 2.78
CA PHE A 83 4.23 5.38 2.01
C PHE A 83 4.56 5.92 0.64
N ALA A 84 4.97 5.01 -0.25
CA ALA A 84 5.46 5.40 -1.57
C ALA A 84 4.45 5.00 -2.62
N ILE A 85 4.04 5.96 -3.44
CA ILE A 85 3.12 5.71 -4.55
C ILE A 85 3.94 5.52 -5.80
N ILE A 86 3.87 4.32 -6.37
CA ILE A 86 4.68 3.93 -7.53
C ILE A 86 3.75 3.74 -8.71
N PRO A 87 3.87 4.55 -9.76
CA PRO A 87 2.95 4.43 -10.89
C PRO A 87 3.15 3.11 -11.63
N ILE A 88 2.04 2.54 -12.07
CA ILE A 88 2.06 1.40 -12.97
C ILE A 88 1.88 1.97 -14.36
N THR A 89 2.97 2.03 -15.13
CA THR A 89 2.95 2.67 -16.43
C THR A 89 2.41 1.76 -17.53
N SER A 90 2.48 0.45 -17.32
CA SER A 90 2.03 -0.51 -18.31
C SER A 90 1.80 -1.86 -17.65
N THR A 91 0.74 -2.54 -18.08
CA THR A 91 0.46 -3.91 -17.66
C THR A 91 -0.53 -4.51 -18.67
N SER A 92 -0.91 -5.77 -18.47
CA SER A 92 -1.84 -6.41 -19.40
C SER A 92 -3.23 -5.80 -19.24
N LYS A 93 -4.00 -5.83 -20.33
CA LYS A 93 -5.37 -5.33 -20.30
C LYS A 93 -6.23 -6.06 -19.29
N ASN A 94 -6.05 -7.37 -19.19
CA ASN A 94 -6.84 -8.16 -18.27
C ASN A 94 -6.58 -7.77 -16.82
N TYR A 95 -5.32 -7.51 -16.50
CA TYR A 95 -4.97 -7.11 -15.15
C TYR A 95 -5.51 -5.73 -14.80
N LEU A 96 -5.41 -4.78 -15.73
CA LEU A 96 -6.00 -3.45 -15.53
C LEU A 96 -7.50 -3.52 -15.33
N SER A 97 -8.20 -4.32 -16.17
CA SER A 97 -9.63 -4.50 -16.03
C SER A 97 -9.99 -5.07 -14.67
N TRP A 98 -9.19 -6.01 -14.19
CA TRP A 98 -9.43 -6.63 -12.90
C TRP A 98 -9.31 -5.60 -11.78
N ILE A 99 -8.25 -4.79 -11.77
CA ILE A 99 -8.09 -3.75 -10.76
C ILE A 99 -9.29 -2.80 -10.82
N ASN A 100 -9.66 -2.35 -12.01
CA ASN A 100 -10.77 -1.41 -12.15
C ASN A 100 -12.08 -1.98 -11.64
N ASN A 101 -12.29 -3.28 -11.84
CA ASN A 101 -13.55 -3.91 -11.42
C ASN A 101 -13.60 -4.15 -9.91
N GLU A 102 -12.46 -4.36 -9.28
CA GLU A 102 -12.45 -4.72 -7.85
C GLU A 102 -12.44 -3.53 -6.91
N VAL A 103 -11.81 -2.42 -7.31
CA VAL A 103 -11.75 -1.26 -6.43
C VAL A 103 -12.94 -0.34 -6.69
N ARG A 104 -13.31 0.44 -5.67
CA ARG A 104 -14.41 1.39 -5.84
C ARG A 104 -14.00 2.52 -6.78
N GLY A 105 -15.01 3.27 -7.26
CA GLY A 105 -14.75 4.33 -8.22
C GLY A 105 -14.46 3.80 -9.61
N LYS A 106 -15.17 2.74 -10.02
CA LYS A 106 -15.00 2.16 -11.35
C LYS A 106 -15.19 3.18 -12.45
N GLU A 107 -14.42 3.02 -13.50
CA GLU A 107 -14.63 3.75 -14.75
C GLU A 107 -15.19 2.82 -15.81
N TYR A 108 -16.10 3.36 -16.59
CA TYR A 108 -16.74 2.62 -17.66
C TYR A 108 -16.39 3.25 -19.01
#